data_1c9b8196066ced57e2af967b97c8046a
#
_entry.id   1c9b8196066ced57e2af967b97c8046a
#
_cell.length_a   1.000
_cell.length_b   1.000
_cell.length_c   1.000
_cell.angle_alpha   90.00
_cell.angle_beta   90.00
_cell.angle_gamma   90.00
#
_symmetry.space_group_name_H-M   'P 1'
#
loop_
_entity.id
_entity.type
_entity.pdbx_description
1 polymer ?
#
loop_
_entity_poly.entity_id
_entity_poly.type
_entity_poly.pdbx_seq_one_letter_code
_entity_poly.pdbx_strand_id
1 'polypeptide(L)'
;MSTNDVLFPPGATQRDWVADGILAVTVTLLSIVPYYVQVGYVAAFSPLTVFSAAITLPLVFRRHSPLLTLALVSLGGTMQLFFLPVPTISLVAIPIVSYSVARWTPGRMARSVIVIGAIASVLGPLTWFGVYASNPNADILFW
;
A
#
# COMPACT_ATOMS: atom_id res chain seq x y z
N MET A 1 19.93 -21.44 5.29
CA MET A 1 18.66 -20.72 5.34
C MET A 1 17.81 -21.27 4.21
N SER A 2 16.72 -21.94 4.53
CA SER A 2 15.86 -22.60 3.54
C SER A 2 15.02 -21.55 2.82
N THR A 3 14.54 -21.85 1.60
CA THR A 3 13.65 -20.95 0.85
C THR A 3 12.35 -20.67 1.65
N ASN A 4 11.91 -21.64 2.43
CA ASN A 4 10.75 -21.48 3.31
C ASN A 4 10.97 -20.47 4.44
N ASP A 5 12.19 -20.38 4.99
CA ASP A 5 12.52 -19.40 6.05
C ASP A 5 12.49 -17.96 5.55
N VAL A 6 12.66 -17.75 4.25
CA VAL A 6 12.56 -16.43 3.61
C VAL A 6 11.11 -16.01 3.38
N LEU A 7 10.26 -16.97 3.02
CA LEU A 7 8.84 -16.71 2.78
C LEU A 7 8.03 -16.62 4.07
N PHE A 8 8.38 -17.43 5.07
CA PHE A 8 7.68 -17.56 6.34
C PHE A 8 8.67 -17.47 7.50
N PRO A 9 9.13 -16.26 7.87
CA PRO A 9 10.05 -16.11 8.99
C PRO A 9 9.41 -16.63 10.28
N PRO A 10 10.14 -17.41 11.09
CA PRO A 10 9.63 -17.93 12.36
C PRO A 10 9.40 -16.78 13.34
N GLY A 11 8.23 -16.74 13.97
CA GLY A 11 8.04 -15.95 15.18
C GLY A 11 6.93 -14.88 15.20
N ALA A 12 5.94 -14.93 14.32
CA ALA A 12 4.75 -14.10 14.52
C ALA A 12 3.90 -14.69 15.68
N THR A 13 3.82 -13.97 16.77
CA THR A 13 2.95 -14.31 17.90
C THR A 13 1.51 -13.87 17.62
N GLN A 14 0.54 -14.43 18.38
CA GLN A 14 -0.86 -13.99 18.27
C GLN A 14 -1.01 -12.47 18.51
N ARG A 15 -0.21 -11.90 19.41
CA ARG A 15 -0.18 -10.46 19.69
C ARG A 15 0.27 -9.65 18.46
N ASP A 16 1.22 -10.18 17.68
CA ASP A 16 1.70 -9.53 16.46
C ASP A 16 0.62 -9.51 15.39
N TRP A 17 -0.15 -10.59 15.24
CA TRP A 17 -1.28 -10.64 14.33
C TRP A 17 -2.35 -9.60 14.66
N VAL A 18 -2.68 -9.44 15.94
CA VAL A 18 -3.64 -8.44 16.39
C VAL A 18 -3.12 -7.03 16.09
N ALA A 19 -1.85 -6.75 16.39
CA ALA A 19 -1.24 -5.45 16.13
C ALA A 19 -1.21 -5.11 14.63
N ASP A 20 -0.87 -6.07 13.78
CA ASP A 20 -0.85 -5.87 12.34
C ASP A 20 -2.27 -5.79 11.75
N GLY A 21 -3.24 -6.50 12.32
CA GLY A 21 -4.65 -6.36 11.99
C GLY A 21 -5.20 -4.97 12.32
N ILE A 22 -4.91 -4.46 13.52
CA ILE A 22 -5.28 -3.10 13.93
C ILE A 22 -4.64 -2.07 12.98
N LEU A 23 -3.36 -2.22 12.66
CA LEU A 23 -2.69 -1.32 11.71
C LEU A 23 -3.37 -1.34 10.34
N ALA A 24 -3.64 -2.52 9.78
CA ALA A 24 -4.27 -2.66 8.47
C ALA A 24 -5.65 -1.98 8.44
N VAL A 25 -6.48 -2.26 9.43
CA VAL A 25 -7.81 -1.64 9.57
C VAL A 25 -7.72 -0.13 9.74
N THR A 26 -6.79 0.34 10.60
CA THR A 26 -6.61 1.79 10.82
C THR A 26 -6.20 2.50 9.53
N VAL A 27 -5.22 1.98 8.80
CA VAL A 27 -4.78 2.59 7.53
C VAL A 27 -5.90 2.54 6.48
N THR A 28 -6.68 1.45 6.44
CA THR A 28 -7.84 1.36 5.56
C THR A 28 -8.88 2.43 5.89
N LEU A 29 -9.25 2.58 7.14
CA LEU A 29 -10.23 3.59 7.58
C LEU A 29 -9.73 5.00 7.29
N LEU A 30 -8.46 5.31 7.61
CA LEU A 30 -7.87 6.62 7.31
C LEU A 30 -7.83 6.92 5.81
N SER A 31 -7.77 5.90 4.97
CA SER A 31 -7.78 6.06 3.50
C SER A 31 -9.20 6.31 2.96
N ILE A 32 -10.22 5.80 3.62
CA ILE A 32 -11.59 5.79 3.12
C ILE A 32 -12.46 6.91 3.74
N VAL A 33 -12.35 7.08 5.07
CA VAL A 33 -13.21 7.98 5.83
C VAL A 33 -13.14 9.45 5.37
N PRO A 34 -11.93 10.06 5.16
CA PRO A 34 -11.86 11.45 4.72
C PRO A 34 -12.58 11.69 3.39
N TYR A 35 -12.49 10.75 2.47
CA TYR A 35 -13.18 10.85 1.18
C TYR A 35 -14.70 10.86 1.35
N TYR A 36 -15.24 9.96 2.17
CA TYR A 36 -16.70 9.91 2.38
C TYR A 36 -17.24 11.10 3.15
N VAL A 37 -16.46 11.67 4.06
CA VAL A 37 -16.83 12.90 4.76
C VAL A 37 -16.97 14.06 3.77
N GLN A 38 -16.11 14.15 2.76
CA GLN A 38 -16.17 15.19 1.74
C GLN A 38 -17.33 14.99 0.76
N VAL A 39 -17.58 13.77 0.33
CA VAL A 39 -18.59 13.46 -0.69
C VAL A 39 -20.00 13.37 -0.10
N GLY A 40 -20.12 13.18 1.21
CA GLY A 40 -21.42 13.16 1.92
C GLY A 40 -22.26 11.90 1.74
N TYR A 41 -21.71 10.86 1.07
CA TYR A 41 -22.37 9.55 0.97
C TYR A 41 -21.36 8.40 1.02
N VAL A 42 -21.82 7.23 1.45
CA VAL A 42 -21.00 6.02 1.55
C VAL A 42 -21.44 5.03 0.47
N ALA A 43 -20.57 4.82 -0.52
CA ALA A 43 -20.71 3.74 -1.47
C ALA A 43 -19.71 2.64 -1.09
N ALA A 44 -20.19 1.60 -0.41
CA ALA A 44 -19.34 0.52 0.12
C ALA A 44 -18.44 -0.15 -0.95
N PHE A 45 -18.88 -0.14 -2.19
CA PHE A 45 -18.15 -0.74 -3.33
C PHE A 45 -17.64 0.31 -4.33
N SER A 46 -17.32 1.51 -3.87
CA SER A 46 -16.64 2.47 -4.75
C SER A 46 -15.26 1.95 -5.15
N PRO A 47 -14.75 2.29 -6.35
CA PRO A 47 -13.39 1.90 -6.76
C PRO A 47 -12.34 2.32 -5.73
N LEU A 48 -12.48 3.48 -5.13
CA LEU A 48 -11.58 3.98 -4.08
C LEU A 48 -11.57 3.04 -2.86
N THR A 49 -12.72 2.59 -2.38
CA THR A 49 -12.82 1.66 -1.25
C THR A 49 -12.16 0.33 -1.58
N VAL A 50 -12.44 -0.21 -2.77
CA VAL A 50 -11.90 -1.51 -3.20
C VAL A 50 -10.38 -1.45 -3.31
N PHE A 51 -9.82 -0.43 -3.97
CA PHE A 51 -8.36 -0.29 -4.12
C PHE A 51 -7.68 0.03 -2.79
N SER A 52 -8.27 0.90 -1.96
CA SER A 52 -7.72 1.17 -0.62
C SER A 52 -7.65 -0.10 0.22
N ALA A 53 -8.71 -0.89 0.26
CA ALA A 53 -8.73 -2.17 0.98
C ALA A 53 -7.73 -3.18 0.38
N ALA A 54 -7.67 -3.30 -0.95
CA ALA A 54 -6.74 -4.22 -1.62
C ALA A 54 -5.26 -3.89 -1.33
N ILE A 55 -4.92 -2.62 -1.14
CA ILE A 55 -3.56 -2.18 -0.82
C ILE A 55 -3.26 -2.34 0.66
N THR A 56 -4.22 -2.05 1.55
CA THR A 56 -3.95 -1.96 2.99
C THR A 56 -4.21 -3.25 3.76
N LEU A 57 -5.19 -4.07 3.37
CA LEU A 57 -5.48 -5.35 4.06
C LEU A 57 -4.32 -6.35 4.04
N PRO A 58 -3.51 -6.48 2.96
CA PRO A 58 -2.34 -7.34 2.99
C PRO A 58 -1.33 -7.04 4.09
N LEU A 59 -1.35 -5.82 4.69
CA LEU A 59 -0.48 -5.45 5.81
C LEU A 59 -0.61 -6.39 7.01
N VAL A 60 -1.73 -7.09 7.15
CA VAL A 60 -1.92 -8.12 8.18
C VAL A 60 -0.85 -9.21 8.09
N PHE A 61 -0.39 -9.54 6.89
CA PHE A 61 0.60 -10.60 6.64
C PHE A 61 2.05 -10.10 6.63
N ARG A 62 2.30 -8.80 6.85
CA ARG A 62 3.61 -8.17 6.64
C ARG A 62 4.76 -8.79 7.44
N ARG A 63 4.49 -9.38 8.61
CA ARG A 63 5.49 -10.06 9.45
C ARG A 63 5.58 -11.55 9.14
N HIS A 64 4.46 -12.15 8.74
CA HIS A 64 4.42 -13.57 8.43
C HIS A 64 4.97 -13.87 7.05
N SER A 65 4.63 -13.05 6.07
CA SER A 65 5.05 -13.21 4.67
C SER A 65 5.34 -11.84 4.03
N PRO A 66 6.47 -11.20 4.36
CA PRO A 66 6.78 -9.84 3.95
C PRO A 66 6.86 -9.69 2.42
N LEU A 67 7.40 -10.69 1.71
CA LEU A 67 7.51 -10.66 0.25
C LEU A 67 6.15 -10.81 -0.45
N LEU A 68 5.27 -11.67 0.07
CA LEU A 68 3.90 -11.80 -0.46
C LEU A 68 3.12 -10.50 -0.23
N THR A 69 3.23 -9.92 0.96
CA THR A 69 2.61 -8.64 1.28
C THR A 69 3.09 -7.54 0.34
N LEU A 70 4.40 -7.48 0.09
CA LEU A 70 4.96 -6.54 -0.88
C LEU A 70 4.38 -6.75 -2.28
N ALA A 71 4.32 -7.98 -2.74
CA ALA A 71 3.76 -8.31 -4.07
C ALA A 71 2.29 -7.86 -4.19
N LEU A 72 1.46 -8.14 -3.17
CA LEU A 72 0.05 -7.75 -3.16
C LEU A 72 -0.13 -6.23 -3.09
N VAL A 73 0.62 -5.55 -2.22
CA VAL A 73 0.58 -4.09 -2.11
C VAL A 73 1.06 -3.42 -3.41
N SER A 74 2.13 -3.93 -4.01
CA SER A 74 2.66 -3.41 -5.27
C SER A 74 1.67 -3.64 -6.42
N LEU A 75 1.03 -4.80 -6.49
CA LEU A 75 0.00 -5.09 -7.49
C LEU A 75 -1.19 -4.14 -7.33
N GLY A 76 -1.70 -3.98 -6.10
CA GLY A 76 -2.80 -3.07 -5.81
C GLY A 76 -2.46 -1.61 -6.13
N GLY A 77 -1.26 -1.15 -5.75
CA GLY A 77 -0.78 0.19 -6.06
C GLY A 77 -0.60 0.43 -7.57
N THR A 78 -0.08 -0.57 -8.29
CA THR A 78 0.04 -0.48 -9.75
C THR A 78 -1.32 -0.43 -10.43
N MET A 79 -2.27 -1.27 -10.01
CA MET A 79 -3.63 -1.22 -10.54
C MET A 79 -4.30 0.12 -10.23
N GLN A 80 -4.08 0.67 -9.05
CA GLN A 80 -4.60 2.00 -8.71
C GLN A 80 -4.14 3.07 -9.69
N LEU A 81 -2.89 3.04 -10.16
CA LEU A 81 -2.37 4.01 -11.14
C LEU A 81 -3.16 4.02 -12.46
N PHE A 82 -3.72 2.87 -12.85
CA PHE A 82 -4.50 2.76 -14.09
C PHE A 82 -5.99 3.09 -13.91
N PHE A 83 -6.55 2.83 -12.74
CA PHE A 83 -8.00 2.92 -12.51
C PHE A 83 -8.43 4.16 -11.73
N LEU A 84 -7.52 4.75 -10.94
CA LEU A 84 -7.79 5.95 -10.17
C LEU A 84 -6.81 7.05 -10.57
N PRO A 85 -7.29 8.19 -11.06
CA PRO A 85 -6.44 9.30 -11.49
C PRO A 85 -5.78 10.04 -10.33
N VAL A 86 -5.98 9.58 -9.11
CA VAL A 86 -5.63 10.32 -7.89
C VAL A 86 -4.88 9.46 -6.89
N PRO A 87 -3.85 10.02 -6.22
CA PRO A 87 -3.18 9.34 -5.14
C PRO A 87 -4.13 9.16 -3.94
N THR A 88 -4.05 8.03 -3.27
CA THR A 88 -4.80 7.79 -2.04
C THR A 88 -3.88 7.60 -0.84
N ILE A 89 -4.39 7.87 0.36
CA ILE A 89 -3.65 7.67 1.61
C ILE A 89 -3.21 6.19 1.78
N SER A 90 -3.92 5.26 1.14
CA SER A 90 -3.56 3.84 1.17
C SER A 90 -2.13 3.54 0.67
N LEU A 91 -1.54 4.42 -0.15
CA LEU A 91 -0.15 4.29 -0.61
C LEU A 91 0.88 4.35 0.53
N VAL A 92 0.50 4.83 1.72
CA VAL A 92 1.32 4.73 2.95
C VAL A 92 1.64 3.27 3.31
N ALA A 93 0.86 2.30 2.81
CA ALA A 93 1.19 0.89 2.93
C ALA A 93 2.55 0.53 2.30
N ILE A 94 2.97 1.22 1.24
CA ILE A 94 4.23 0.94 0.52
C ILE A 94 5.46 1.09 1.43
N PRO A 95 5.71 2.25 2.08
CA PRO A 95 6.84 2.38 3.00
C PRO A 95 6.76 1.43 4.20
N ILE A 96 5.55 1.14 4.72
CA ILE A 96 5.36 0.20 5.82
C ILE A 96 5.81 -1.22 5.42
N VAL A 97 5.42 -1.69 4.24
CA VAL A 97 5.81 -3.00 3.74
C VAL A 97 7.30 -3.02 3.37
N SER A 98 7.82 -1.97 2.74
CA SER A 98 9.24 -1.85 2.41
C SER A 98 10.12 -1.96 3.66
N TYR A 99 9.73 -1.31 4.76
CA TYR A 99 10.40 -1.47 6.05
C TYR A 99 10.33 -2.92 6.56
N SER A 100 9.17 -3.57 6.44
CA SER A 100 8.99 -4.95 6.88
C SER A 100 9.88 -5.91 6.10
N VAL A 101 9.97 -5.74 4.78
CA VAL A 101 10.87 -6.53 3.93
C VAL A 101 12.34 -6.27 4.28
N ALA A 102 12.73 -5.00 4.46
CA ALA A 102 14.11 -4.65 4.82
C ALA A 102 14.53 -5.30 6.15
N ARG A 103 13.59 -5.43 7.11
CA ARG A 103 13.86 -6.01 8.42
C ARG A 103 13.93 -7.54 8.42
N TRP A 104 13.08 -8.20 7.64
CA TRP A 104 12.85 -9.65 7.74
C TRP A 104 13.43 -10.46 6.56
N THR A 105 14.01 -9.78 5.55
CA THR A 105 14.52 -10.44 4.35
C THR A 105 16.04 -10.33 4.26
N PRO A 106 16.74 -11.32 3.68
CA PRO A 106 18.20 -11.27 3.48
C PRO A 106 18.65 -10.04 2.70
N GLY A 107 19.81 -9.48 3.04
CA GLY A 107 20.29 -8.17 2.60
C GLY A 107 20.31 -7.90 1.08
N ARG A 108 20.47 -8.92 0.23
CA ARG A 108 20.39 -8.73 -1.23
C ARG A 108 18.97 -8.41 -1.69
N MET A 109 17.98 -9.16 -1.23
CA MET A 109 16.56 -8.92 -1.55
C MET A 109 16.06 -7.62 -0.95
N ALA A 110 16.46 -7.30 0.29
CA ALA A 110 16.13 -6.03 0.93
C ALA A 110 16.61 -4.83 0.10
N ARG A 111 17.84 -4.87 -0.42
CA ARG A 111 18.38 -3.82 -1.29
C ARG A 111 17.57 -3.65 -2.58
N SER A 112 17.24 -4.76 -3.24
CA SER A 112 16.42 -4.72 -4.47
C SER A 112 15.06 -4.09 -4.21
N VAL A 113 14.41 -4.42 -3.09
CA VAL A 113 13.11 -3.86 -2.71
C VAL A 113 13.21 -2.37 -2.42
N ILE A 114 14.27 -1.92 -1.72
CA ILE A 114 14.50 -0.50 -1.45
C ILE A 114 14.70 0.27 -2.76
N VAL A 115 15.48 -0.27 -3.69
CA VAL A 115 15.72 0.37 -5.00
C VAL A 115 14.43 0.46 -5.81
N ILE A 116 13.66 -0.64 -5.90
CA ILE A 116 12.38 -0.66 -6.60
C ILE A 116 11.38 0.31 -5.94
N GLY A 117 11.31 0.33 -4.61
CA GLY A 117 10.47 1.25 -3.86
C GLY A 117 10.85 2.72 -4.08
N ALA A 118 12.15 3.03 -4.11
CA ALA A 118 12.64 4.37 -4.43
C ALA A 118 12.28 4.80 -5.85
N ILE A 119 12.44 3.92 -6.84
CA ILE A 119 12.02 4.19 -8.22
C ILE A 119 10.51 4.42 -8.29
N ALA A 120 9.71 3.57 -7.68
CA ALA A 120 8.26 3.68 -7.67
C ALA A 120 7.78 4.97 -6.98
N SER A 121 8.47 5.42 -5.92
CA SER A 121 8.15 6.66 -5.21
C SER A 121 8.39 7.93 -6.06
N VAL A 122 9.23 7.84 -7.07
CA VAL A 122 9.47 8.93 -8.03
C VAL A 122 8.52 8.82 -9.22
N LEU A 123 8.35 7.61 -9.78
CA LEU A 123 7.51 7.40 -10.95
C LEU A 123 6.02 7.64 -10.66
N GLY A 124 5.53 7.25 -9.48
CA GLY A 124 4.14 7.45 -9.10
C GLY A 124 3.72 8.93 -9.18
N PRO A 125 4.36 9.85 -8.45
CA PRO A 125 4.08 11.28 -8.56
C PRO A 125 4.21 11.82 -9.99
N LEU A 126 5.23 11.40 -10.75
CA LEU A 126 5.41 11.87 -12.12
C LEU A 126 4.24 11.49 -13.04
N THR A 127 3.67 10.29 -12.89
CA THR A 127 2.48 9.89 -13.67
C THR A 127 1.27 10.75 -13.33
N TRP A 128 1.05 11.03 -12.05
CA TRP A 128 -0.07 11.90 -11.61
C TRP A 128 0.13 13.35 -12.03
N PHE A 129 1.34 13.90 -11.89
CA PHE A 129 1.63 15.24 -12.39
C PHE A 129 1.42 15.36 -13.90
N GLY A 130 1.77 14.34 -14.68
CA GLY A 130 1.50 14.29 -16.11
C GLY A 130 0.00 14.34 -16.43
N VAL A 131 -0.81 13.60 -15.68
CA VAL A 131 -2.28 13.62 -15.83
C VAL A 131 -2.85 14.98 -15.47
N TYR A 132 -2.37 15.62 -14.40
CA TYR A 132 -2.82 16.97 -14.02
C TYR A 132 -2.38 18.05 -15.00
N ALA A 133 -1.16 17.98 -15.50
CA ALA A 133 -0.67 18.92 -16.48
C ALA A 133 -1.43 18.86 -17.82
N SER A 134 -1.95 17.69 -18.18
CA SER A 134 -2.75 17.49 -19.39
C SER A 134 -4.23 17.87 -19.24
N ASN A 135 -4.72 18.02 -18.00
CA ASN A 135 -6.11 18.38 -17.73
C ASN A 135 -6.19 19.49 -16.66
N PRO A 136 -5.98 20.77 -17.07
CA PRO A 136 -5.96 21.92 -16.13
C PRO A 136 -7.31 22.17 -15.43
N ASN A 137 -8.41 21.56 -15.89
CA ASN A 137 -9.72 21.62 -15.27
C ASN A 137 -9.98 20.43 -14.32
N ALA A 138 -9.03 19.55 -14.10
CA ALA A 138 -9.09 18.60 -13.01
C ALA A 138 -9.02 19.39 -11.70
N ASP A 139 -10.18 19.75 -11.16
CA ASP A 139 -10.27 20.42 -9.88
C ASP A 139 -9.46 19.62 -8.85
N ILE A 140 -8.41 20.25 -8.37
CA ILE A 140 -7.56 19.73 -7.30
C ILE A 140 -8.36 19.86 -6.01
N LEU A 141 -9.48 19.16 -5.91
CA LEU A 141 -10.23 18.96 -4.67
C LEU A 141 -9.57 17.84 -3.87
N PHE A 142 -8.32 18.08 -3.50
CA PHE A 142 -7.52 17.12 -2.74
C PHE A 142 -7.25 17.51 -1.32
N TRP A 143 -7.80 18.58 -0.86
CA TRP A 143 -7.57 19.07 0.50
C TRP A 143 -8.84 19.46 1.19
#